data_193dee86db8364a9a3362dedcd17fac8
#
_entry.id   193dee86db8364a9a3362dedcd17fac8
#
_cell.length_a   1.000
_cell.length_b   1.000
_cell.length_c   1.000
_cell.angle_alpha   90.00
_cell.angle_beta   90.00
_cell.angle_gamma   90.00
#
_symmetry.space_group_name_H-M   'P 1'
#
loop_
_entity.id
_entity.type
_entity.pdbx_description
1 polymer ?
#
loop_
_entity_poly.entity_id
_entity_poly.type
_entity_poly.pdbx_seq_one_letter_code
_entity_poly.pdbx_strand_id
1 'polypeptide(L)'
;MHTVTGLAHDSDSHVAYDADTNARSLHARSLKLAALQKTLKTPPVFGADTGDLLIIGWGSTKGTIEEAVEELQKEGKKVSSLHLQFLQPLPSGIKEIMQKFKKVMTIENNWSDRVEDEIIDEANRRYSSMAILLRSRYLIDIDCWSESRGQPIKPGTVYRVISDRMKN
;
A
#
# COMPACT_ATOMS: atom_id res chain seq x y z
N MET A 1 -36.20 -10.13 -2.39
CA MET A 1 -35.25 -10.51 -3.47
C MET A 1 -35.00 -9.26 -4.29
N HIS A 2 -33.78 -8.90 -4.58
CA HIS A 2 -33.45 -7.73 -5.38
C HIS A 2 -32.54 -8.14 -6.55
N THR A 3 -32.58 -7.37 -7.62
CA THR A 3 -31.75 -7.61 -8.78
C THR A 3 -30.34 -7.08 -8.51
N VAL A 4 -29.31 -7.90 -8.71
CA VAL A 4 -27.91 -7.50 -8.61
C VAL A 4 -27.37 -7.27 -10.02
N THR A 5 -27.08 -6.02 -10.36
CA THR A 5 -26.52 -5.61 -11.65
C THR A 5 -25.36 -4.65 -11.44
N GLY A 6 -24.63 -4.29 -12.50
CA GLY A 6 -23.65 -3.20 -12.50
C GLY A 6 -24.25 -1.79 -12.51
N LEU A 7 -25.57 -1.67 -12.54
CA LEU A 7 -26.29 -0.39 -12.61
C LEU A 7 -26.67 0.10 -11.19
N ALA A 8 -26.97 1.39 -11.09
CA ALA A 8 -27.51 1.96 -9.86
C ALA A 8 -28.93 1.44 -9.58
N HIS A 9 -29.31 1.37 -8.32
CA HIS A 9 -30.62 0.93 -7.85
C HIS A 9 -31.25 2.00 -6.96
N ASP A 10 -32.58 2.11 -7.02
CA ASP A 10 -33.35 2.92 -6.11
C ASP A 10 -33.49 2.25 -4.71
N SER A 11 -34.24 2.88 -3.81
CA SER A 11 -34.48 2.37 -2.46
C SER A 11 -35.26 1.03 -2.44
N ASP A 12 -36.00 0.75 -3.50
CA ASP A 12 -36.84 -0.45 -3.63
C ASP A 12 -36.11 -1.57 -4.39
N SER A 13 -34.82 -1.35 -4.69
CA SER A 13 -33.93 -2.28 -5.38
C SER A 13 -34.27 -2.48 -6.88
N HIS A 14 -34.99 -1.53 -7.49
CA HIS A 14 -35.14 -1.49 -8.93
C HIS A 14 -33.97 -0.78 -9.59
N VAL A 15 -33.63 -1.19 -10.81
CA VAL A 15 -32.62 -0.51 -11.62
C VAL A 15 -33.09 0.91 -11.93
N ALA A 16 -32.23 1.88 -11.65
CA ALA A 16 -32.50 3.30 -11.87
C ALA A 16 -31.45 3.93 -12.79
N TYR A 17 -31.94 4.79 -13.66
CA TYR A 17 -31.12 5.47 -14.67
C TYR A 17 -31.04 6.99 -14.44
N ASP A 18 -31.75 7.52 -13.45
CA ASP A 18 -31.75 8.95 -13.17
C ASP A 18 -30.49 9.41 -12.42
N ALA A 19 -30.12 10.66 -12.66
CA ALA A 19 -28.90 11.25 -12.12
C ALA A 19 -28.93 11.36 -10.59
N ASP A 20 -30.10 11.65 -10.01
CA ASP A 20 -30.25 11.84 -8.56
C ASP A 20 -30.08 10.52 -7.80
N THR A 21 -30.62 9.43 -8.29
CA THR A 21 -30.41 8.10 -7.71
C THR A 21 -28.93 7.69 -7.78
N ASN A 22 -28.27 7.96 -8.91
CA ASN A 22 -26.84 7.72 -9.02
C ASN A 22 -26.02 8.54 -8.01
N ALA A 23 -26.30 9.85 -7.91
CA ALA A 23 -25.63 10.73 -6.96
C ALA A 23 -25.83 10.29 -5.49
N ARG A 24 -27.07 9.96 -5.11
CA ARG A 24 -27.37 9.42 -3.77
C ARG A 24 -26.63 8.13 -3.48
N SER A 25 -26.55 7.21 -4.44
CA SER A 25 -25.86 5.93 -4.31
C SER A 25 -24.35 6.13 -4.12
N LEU A 26 -23.73 7.05 -4.86
CA LEU A 26 -22.30 7.37 -4.70
C LEU A 26 -22.05 7.99 -3.33
N HIS A 27 -22.90 8.91 -2.89
CA HIS A 27 -22.78 9.53 -1.56
C HIS A 27 -22.92 8.50 -0.43
N ALA A 28 -23.91 7.62 -0.50
CA ALA A 28 -24.12 6.55 0.48
C ALA A 28 -22.90 5.60 0.56
N ARG A 29 -22.31 5.23 -0.58
CA ARG A 29 -21.08 4.42 -0.62
C ARG A 29 -19.90 5.15 0.02
N SER A 30 -19.75 6.45 -0.23
CA SER A 30 -18.71 7.28 0.40
C SER A 30 -18.85 7.32 1.93
N LEU A 31 -20.08 7.55 2.44
CA LEU A 31 -20.36 7.52 3.87
C LEU A 31 -20.08 6.16 4.50
N LYS A 32 -20.44 5.08 3.80
CA LYS A 32 -20.16 3.70 4.24
C LYS A 32 -18.68 3.43 4.39
N LEU A 33 -17.85 3.86 3.43
CA LEU A 33 -16.40 3.71 3.52
C LEU A 33 -15.80 4.57 4.63
N ALA A 34 -16.30 5.78 4.83
CA ALA A 34 -15.90 6.63 5.95
C ALA A 34 -16.24 6.03 7.31
N ALA A 35 -17.45 5.42 7.44
CA ALA A 35 -17.84 4.70 8.65
C ALA A 35 -16.95 3.47 8.89
N LEU A 36 -16.65 2.69 7.86
CA LEU A 36 -15.73 1.56 7.94
C LEU A 36 -14.35 2.00 8.43
N GLN A 37 -13.79 3.09 7.90
CA GLN A 37 -12.49 3.59 8.32
C GLN A 37 -12.40 3.83 9.83
N LYS A 38 -13.48 4.33 10.46
CA LYS A 38 -13.53 4.58 11.90
C LYS A 38 -13.46 3.30 12.75
N THR A 39 -13.77 2.14 12.16
CA THR A 39 -13.69 0.83 12.84
C THR A 39 -12.38 0.10 12.62
N LEU A 40 -11.58 0.52 11.64
CA LEU A 40 -10.31 -0.13 11.32
C LEU A 40 -9.26 0.21 12.38
N LYS A 41 -8.58 -0.82 12.88
CA LYS A 41 -7.44 -0.67 13.78
C LYS A 41 -6.22 -0.25 12.98
N THR A 42 -5.36 0.57 13.61
CA THR A 42 -4.03 0.85 13.08
C THR A 42 -3.25 -0.46 12.91
N PRO A 43 -2.69 -0.74 11.73
CA PRO A 43 -1.94 -1.97 11.53
C PRO A 43 -0.66 -1.98 12.38
N PRO A 44 -0.29 -3.13 12.97
CA PRO A 44 0.91 -3.24 13.77
C PRO A 44 2.16 -3.19 12.89
N VAL A 45 3.22 -2.60 13.42
CA VAL A 45 4.56 -2.67 12.83
C VAL A 45 5.18 -4.02 13.19
N PHE A 46 5.76 -4.70 12.21
CA PHE A 46 6.61 -5.87 12.42
C PHE A 46 8.05 -5.41 12.62
N GLY A 47 8.56 -5.58 13.83
CA GLY A 47 9.85 -5.08 14.27
C GLY A 47 9.74 -3.90 15.23
N ALA A 48 10.74 -3.03 15.25
CA ALA A 48 10.72 -1.84 16.10
C ALA A 48 9.81 -0.74 15.50
N ASP A 49 9.22 0.07 16.39
CA ASP A 49 8.32 1.17 16.00
C ASP A 49 9.05 2.36 15.35
N THR A 50 10.38 2.35 15.35
CA THR A 50 11.24 3.39 14.77
C THR A 50 12.45 2.75 14.10
N GLY A 51 13.05 3.42 13.11
CA GLY A 51 14.24 2.88 12.46
C GLY A 51 14.73 3.69 11.27
N ASP A 52 15.64 3.08 10.52
CA ASP A 52 16.20 3.71 9.34
C ASP A 52 15.30 3.53 8.11
N LEU A 53 14.60 2.38 8.01
CA LEU A 53 13.76 2.06 6.86
C LEU A 53 12.49 1.33 7.28
N LEU A 54 11.34 1.79 6.79
CA LEU A 54 10.06 1.09 6.86
C LEU A 54 9.70 0.52 5.50
N ILE A 55 9.45 -0.79 5.45
CA ILE A 55 8.92 -1.45 4.25
C ILE A 55 7.40 -1.59 4.39
N ILE A 56 6.66 -1.09 3.40
CA ILE A 56 5.20 -1.24 3.36
C ILE A 56 4.84 -2.25 2.27
N GLY A 57 4.06 -3.25 2.65
CA GLY A 57 3.54 -4.26 1.73
C GLY A 57 2.04 -4.46 1.87
N TRP A 58 1.44 -5.15 0.93
CA TRP A 58 0.02 -5.54 0.94
C TRP A 58 -0.19 -6.87 0.19
N GLY A 59 -1.35 -7.49 0.39
CA GLY A 59 -1.71 -8.73 -0.30
C GLY A 59 -0.74 -9.88 0.02
N SER A 60 -0.24 -10.56 -0.99
CA SER A 60 0.60 -11.75 -0.86
C SER A 60 2.06 -11.48 -0.47
N THR A 61 2.47 -10.21 -0.36
CA THR A 61 3.88 -9.87 -0.08
C THR A 61 4.26 -9.98 1.40
N LYS A 62 3.28 -10.20 2.32
CA LYS A 62 3.51 -10.16 3.77
C LYS A 62 4.66 -11.05 4.22
N GLY A 63 4.52 -12.36 4.03
CA GLY A 63 5.49 -13.34 4.54
C GLY A 63 6.90 -13.12 3.97
N THR A 64 6.98 -12.84 2.68
CA THR A 64 8.24 -12.56 1.99
C THR A 64 8.96 -11.33 2.54
N ILE A 65 8.20 -10.26 2.86
CA ILE A 65 8.77 -9.04 3.45
C ILE A 65 9.19 -9.30 4.90
N GLU A 66 8.34 -9.92 5.71
CA GLU A 66 8.63 -10.19 7.12
C GLU A 66 9.86 -11.10 7.29
N GLU A 67 10.01 -12.14 6.45
CA GLU A 67 11.20 -13.02 6.45
C GLU A 67 12.47 -12.24 6.13
N ALA A 68 12.47 -11.41 5.09
CA ALA A 68 13.63 -10.59 4.72
C ALA A 68 13.97 -9.53 5.80
N VAL A 69 12.97 -8.92 6.40
CA VAL A 69 13.15 -7.95 7.50
C VAL A 69 13.74 -8.62 8.72
N GLU A 70 13.23 -9.81 9.10
CA GLU A 70 13.76 -10.58 10.23
C GLU A 70 15.24 -10.95 10.04
N GLU A 71 15.63 -11.36 8.84
CA GLU A 71 17.02 -11.67 8.50
C GLU A 71 17.92 -10.45 8.67
N LEU A 72 17.53 -9.31 8.11
CA LEU A 72 18.27 -8.05 8.24
C LEU A 72 18.35 -7.54 9.69
N GLN A 73 17.29 -7.74 10.49
CA GLN A 73 17.30 -7.40 11.92
C GLN A 73 18.30 -8.25 12.70
N LYS A 74 18.45 -9.56 12.39
CA LYS A 74 19.49 -10.42 12.96
C LYS A 74 20.90 -9.93 12.65
N GLU A 75 21.08 -9.22 11.54
CA GLU A 75 22.34 -8.53 11.18
C GLU A 75 22.50 -7.16 11.85
N GLY A 76 21.58 -6.75 12.71
CA GLY A 76 21.62 -5.47 13.42
C GLY A 76 21.09 -4.28 12.61
N LYS A 77 20.43 -4.50 11.46
CA LYS A 77 19.83 -3.43 10.68
C LYS A 77 18.54 -2.92 11.32
N LYS A 78 18.34 -1.59 11.32
CA LYS A 78 17.14 -0.94 11.87
C LYS A 78 16.07 -0.80 10.80
N VAL A 79 15.53 -1.92 10.36
CA VAL A 79 14.45 -2.03 9.37
C VAL A 79 13.23 -2.68 10.00
N SER A 80 12.04 -2.22 9.62
CA SER A 80 10.76 -2.78 10.07
C SER A 80 9.80 -2.84 8.88
N SER A 81 8.69 -3.58 9.04
CA SER A 81 7.66 -3.61 8.01
C SER A 81 6.27 -3.31 8.54
N LEU A 82 5.41 -2.83 7.64
CA LEU A 82 4.00 -2.56 7.86
C LEU A 82 3.19 -3.25 6.76
N HIS A 83 2.27 -4.12 7.14
CA HIS A 83 1.41 -4.79 6.19
C HIS A 83 0.01 -4.20 6.17
N LEU A 84 -0.45 -3.73 4.99
CA LEU A 84 -1.77 -3.14 4.81
C LEU A 84 -2.77 -4.20 4.31
N GLN A 85 -3.82 -4.44 5.08
CA GLN A 85 -4.95 -5.29 4.69
C GLN A 85 -6.05 -4.51 3.97
N PHE A 86 -6.18 -3.22 4.28
CA PHE A 86 -7.14 -2.29 3.68
C PHE A 86 -6.39 -1.17 2.98
N LEU A 87 -6.70 -0.97 1.70
CA LEU A 87 -6.17 0.13 0.88
C LEU A 87 -7.22 1.22 0.63
N GLN A 88 -8.49 0.85 0.69
CA GLN A 88 -9.62 1.77 0.57
C GLN A 88 -10.79 1.29 1.43
N PRO A 89 -11.06 1.96 2.55
CA PRO A 89 -10.29 3.09 3.12
C PRO A 89 -8.97 2.62 3.76
N LEU A 90 -7.97 3.50 3.77
CA LEU A 90 -6.75 3.27 4.55
C LEU A 90 -7.06 3.42 6.05
N PRO A 91 -6.53 2.53 6.92
CA PRO A 91 -6.62 2.69 8.38
C PRO A 91 -6.00 4.00 8.86
N SER A 92 -6.45 4.50 10.00
CA SER A 92 -5.81 5.62 10.68
C SER A 92 -4.43 5.25 11.25
N GLY A 93 -3.56 6.25 11.52
CA GLY A 93 -2.27 6.05 12.17
C GLY A 93 -1.12 5.68 11.23
N ILE A 94 -1.36 5.45 9.94
CA ILE A 94 -0.30 5.08 8.98
C ILE A 94 0.71 6.22 8.79
N LYS A 95 0.24 7.48 8.72
CA LYS A 95 1.12 8.64 8.58
C LYS A 95 2.09 8.76 9.75
N GLU A 96 1.57 8.64 10.95
CA GLU A 96 2.31 8.73 12.20
C GLU A 96 3.34 7.59 12.32
N ILE A 97 3.03 6.39 11.82
CA ILE A 97 3.98 5.28 11.75
C ILE A 97 5.10 5.64 10.76
N MET A 98 4.79 6.05 9.54
CA MET A 98 5.80 6.38 8.52
C MET A 98 6.76 7.46 8.98
N GLN A 99 6.28 8.48 9.69
CA GLN A 99 7.09 9.60 10.19
C GLN A 99 8.11 9.22 11.27
N LYS A 100 8.03 8.01 11.84
CA LYS A 100 9.00 7.50 12.82
C LYS A 100 10.22 6.84 12.17
N PHE A 101 10.26 6.76 10.85
CA PHE A 101 11.35 6.16 10.09
C PHE A 101 12.03 7.20 9.21
N LYS A 102 13.34 7.04 8.99
CA LYS A 102 14.10 7.97 8.13
C LYS A 102 13.73 7.86 6.67
N LYS A 103 13.43 6.63 6.22
CA LYS A 103 13.01 6.32 4.86
C LYS A 103 11.81 5.38 4.88
N VAL A 104 10.96 5.49 3.86
CA VAL A 104 9.82 4.60 3.64
C VAL A 104 9.87 4.09 2.21
N MET A 105 9.61 2.80 2.03
CA MET A 105 9.57 2.16 0.72
C MET A 105 8.44 1.14 0.64
N THR A 106 7.76 1.06 -0.51
CA THR A 106 6.82 -0.02 -0.78
C THR A 106 7.51 -1.18 -1.52
N ILE A 107 7.06 -2.40 -1.24
CA ILE A 107 7.39 -3.60 -2.03
C ILE A 107 6.08 -4.22 -2.52
N GLU A 108 5.94 -4.32 -3.86
CA GLU A 108 4.67 -4.66 -4.49
C GLU A 108 4.82 -5.68 -5.61
N ASN A 109 3.80 -6.52 -5.76
CA ASN A 109 3.69 -7.44 -6.89
C ASN A 109 2.86 -6.80 -8.02
N ASN A 110 3.33 -5.69 -8.53
CA ASN A 110 2.80 -4.98 -9.70
C ASN A 110 3.96 -4.31 -10.46
N TRP A 111 3.70 -3.27 -11.26
CA TRP A 111 4.73 -2.61 -12.06
C TRP A 111 5.16 -1.26 -11.47
N SER A 112 6.47 -1.04 -11.47
CA SER A 112 7.12 0.28 -11.38
C SER A 112 8.35 0.30 -12.28
N ASP A 113 8.78 1.50 -12.67
CA ASP A 113 10.03 1.64 -13.41
C ASP A 113 11.24 1.39 -12.50
N ARG A 114 12.29 0.85 -13.08
CA ARG A 114 13.53 0.55 -12.37
C ARG A 114 14.44 1.78 -12.40
N VAL A 115 14.91 2.16 -11.24
CA VAL A 115 15.85 3.31 -11.12
C VAL A 115 17.23 3.05 -11.70
N GLU A 116 17.53 1.80 -12.01
CA GLU A 116 18.78 1.36 -12.59
C GLU A 116 18.83 1.54 -14.13
N ASP A 117 17.67 1.78 -14.76
CA ASP A 117 17.56 1.97 -16.21
C ASP A 117 18.05 3.38 -16.58
N GLU A 118 18.99 3.48 -17.51
CA GLU A 118 19.69 4.74 -17.87
C GLU A 118 18.76 5.86 -18.34
N ILE A 119 17.58 5.52 -18.90
CA ILE A 119 16.60 6.50 -19.40
C ILE A 119 15.53 6.86 -18.37
N ILE A 120 15.58 6.26 -17.17
CA ILE A 120 14.64 6.53 -16.08
C ILE A 120 15.29 7.50 -15.10
N ASP A 121 14.61 8.63 -14.89
CA ASP A 121 14.99 9.66 -13.95
C ASP A 121 13.79 10.08 -13.07
N GLU A 122 14.02 11.01 -12.17
CA GLU A 122 12.97 11.49 -11.25
C GLU A 122 11.79 12.14 -11.99
N ALA A 123 12.01 12.73 -13.16
CA ALA A 123 10.98 13.42 -13.92
C ALA A 123 10.05 12.47 -14.68
N ASN A 124 10.54 11.28 -15.04
CA ASN A 124 9.79 10.35 -15.88
C ASN A 124 9.44 9.01 -15.19
N ARG A 125 9.98 8.74 -14.00
CA ARG A 125 9.79 7.49 -13.26
C ARG A 125 8.33 7.26 -12.88
N ARG A 126 7.80 6.08 -13.23
CA ARG A 126 6.49 5.60 -12.78
C ARG A 126 6.64 4.78 -11.49
N TYR A 127 5.98 5.23 -10.45
CA TYR A 127 5.94 4.54 -9.17
C TYR A 127 4.90 3.41 -9.19
N SER A 128 5.04 2.43 -8.29
CA SER A 128 4.05 1.40 -8.07
C SER A 128 2.74 1.96 -7.48
N SER A 129 1.64 1.23 -7.67
CA SER A 129 0.29 1.74 -7.38
C SER A 129 0.08 2.15 -5.92
N MET A 130 0.57 1.35 -4.97
CA MET A 130 0.43 1.69 -3.54
C MET A 130 1.36 2.85 -3.15
N ALA A 131 2.58 2.91 -3.72
CA ALA A 131 3.46 4.05 -3.50
C ALA A 131 2.78 5.36 -3.93
N ILE A 132 2.16 5.40 -5.12
CA ILE A 132 1.40 6.56 -5.60
C ILE A 132 0.26 6.90 -4.64
N LEU A 133 -0.52 5.90 -4.22
CA LEU A 133 -1.63 6.09 -3.28
C LEU A 133 -1.17 6.72 -1.96
N LEU A 134 -0.11 6.19 -1.37
CA LEU A 134 0.41 6.67 -0.10
C LEU A 134 1.07 8.05 -0.23
N ARG A 135 1.86 8.29 -1.29
CA ARG A 135 2.47 9.59 -1.60
C ARG A 135 1.39 10.67 -1.73
N SER A 136 0.35 10.42 -2.53
CA SER A 136 -0.74 11.37 -2.75
C SER A 136 -1.58 11.62 -1.49
N ARG A 137 -1.81 10.58 -0.69
CA ARG A 137 -2.64 10.66 0.52
C ARG A 137 -1.95 11.39 1.67
N TYR A 138 -0.66 11.17 1.85
CA TYR A 138 0.07 11.61 3.05
C TYR A 138 1.10 12.69 2.79
N LEU A 139 1.44 12.96 1.52
CA LEU A 139 2.47 13.91 1.10
C LEU A 139 3.82 13.63 1.76
N ILE A 140 4.18 12.35 1.81
CA ILE A 140 5.47 11.85 2.31
C ILE A 140 6.22 11.29 1.11
N ASP A 141 7.53 11.50 1.07
CA ASP A 141 8.39 10.85 0.08
C ASP A 141 8.51 9.36 0.39
N ILE A 142 8.06 8.54 -0.55
CA ILE A 142 8.01 7.08 -0.42
C ILE A 142 8.62 6.49 -1.68
N ASP A 143 9.72 5.76 -1.53
CA ASP A 143 10.30 4.99 -2.64
C ASP A 143 9.49 3.74 -2.92
N CYS A 144 9.75 3.07 -4.03
CA CYS A 144 9.11 1.80 -4.35
C CYS A 144 10.06 0.86 -5.07
N TRP A 145 9.81 -0.41 -4.86
CA TRP A 145 10.31 -1.49 -5.70
C TRP A 145 9.17 -2.46 -6.00
N SER A 146 9.12 -2.96 -7.21
CA SER A 146 8.08 -3.93 -7.59
C SER A 146 8.61 -4.94 -8.61
N GLU A 147 8.01 -6.12 -8.60
CA GLU A 147 8.31 -7.18 -9.56
C GLU A 147 7.00 -7.87 -10.00
N SER A 148 6.75 -7.85 -11.31
CA SER A 148 5.56 -8.45 -11.93
C SER A 148 5.96 -9.55 -12.92
N ARG A 149 6.29 -10.74 -12.41
CA ARG A 149 6.69 -11.90 -13.22
C ARG A 149 5.63 -12.99 -13.31
N GLY A 150 4.44 -12.76 -12.75
CA GLY A 150 3.41 -13.80 -12.62
C GLY A 150 3.77 -14.90 -11.61
N GLN A 151 4.74 -14.66 -10.74
CA GLN A 151 5.19 -15.56 -9.68
C GLN A 151 5.32 -14.79 -8.36
N PRO A 152 5.23 -15.45 -7.20
CA PRO A 152 5.51 -14.83 -5.91
C PRO A 152 6.95 -14.30 -5.85
N ILE A 153 7.11 -13.13 -5.22
CA ILE A 153 8.43 -12.53 -4.99
C ILE A 153 9.16 -13.39 -3.95
N LYS A 154 10.42 -13.72 -4.23
CA LYS A 154 11.23 -14.57 -3.33
C LYS A 154 11.81 -13.74 -2.17
N PRO A 155 11.86 -14.27 -0.93
CA PRO A 155 12.44 -13.58 0.22
C PRO A 155 13.87 -13.08 -0.03
N GLY A 156 14.74 -13.89 -0.60
CA GLY A 156 16.11 -13.49 -0.92
C GLY A 156 16.22 -12.36 -1.95
N THR A 157 15.20 -12.15 -2.81
CA THR A 157 15.13 -10.97 -3.68
C THR A 157 14.79 -9.74 -2.85
N VAL A 158 13.78 -9.84 -1.97
CA VAL A 158 13.37 -8.73 -1.08
C VAL A 158 14.51 -8.34 -0.15
N TYR A 159 15.20 -9.31 0.45
CA TYR A 159 16.39 -9.08 1.26
C TYR A 159 17.44 -8.23 0.54
N ARG A 160 17.81 -8.61 -0.69
CA ARG A 160 18.80 -7.86 -1.48
C ARG A 160 18.34 -6.43 -1.76
N VAL A 161 17.09 -6.27 -2.19
CA VAL A 161 16.50 -4.95 -2.47
C VAL A 161 16.55 -4.04 -1.24
N ILE A 162 16.13 -4.54 -0.09
CA ILE A 162 16.16 -3.78 1.17
C ILE A 162 17.60 -3.45 1.57
N SER A 163 18.50 -4.44 1.52
CA SER A 163 19.91 -4.27 1.87
C SER A 163 20.58 -3.18 1.02
N ASP A 164 20.32 -3.16 -0.29
CA ASP A 164 20.89 -2.16 -1.19
C ASP A 164 20.33 -0.76 -0.94
N ARG A 165 19.02 -0.65 -0.63
CA ARG A 165 18.41 0.64 -0.27
C ARG A 165 18.87 1.20 1.08
N MET A 166 19.37 0.36 1.98
CA MET A 166 19.92 0.79 3.27
C MET A 166 21.39 1.26 3.17
N LYS A 167 22.09 0.96 2.08
CA LYS A 167 23.47 1.43 1.85
C LYS A 167 23.53 2.86 1.30
N ASN A 168 22.47 3.27 0.61
CA ASN A 168 22.29 4.59 -0.01
C ASN A 168 21.42 5.49 0.86
#